data_04d516a04cde6e3246300f01306c2f45
#
_entry.id   04d516a04cde6e3246300f01306c2f45
#
_cell.length_a   1.000
_cell.length_b   1.000
_cell.length_c   1.000
_cell.angle_alpha   90.00
_cell.angle_beta   90.00
_cell.angle_gamma   90.00
#
_symmetry.space_group_name_H-M   'P 1'
#
loop_
_entity.id
_entity.type
_entity.pdbx_description
1 polymer ?
#
loop_
_entity_poly.entity_id
_entity_poly.type
_entity_poly.pdbx_seq_one_letter_code
_entity_poly.pdbx_strand_id
1 'polypeptide(L)' 'MAVHKSKNKAAARTAATSARKKGMKASVFKTKKGYEVSVTRKKKKR' A
#
# COMPACT_ATOMS: atom_id res chain seq x y z
N MET A 1 10.17 3.39 2.20
CA MET A 1 9.44 2.16 2.01
C MET A 1 8.73 1.72 3.25
N ALA A 2 7.49 1.37 3.14
CA ALA A 2 6.71 0.95 4.29
C ALA A 2 5.77 -0.18 3.88
N VAL A 3 5.46 -1.02 4.84
CA VAL A 3 4.56 -2.13 4.58
C VAL A 3 3.46 -2.11 5.61
N HIS A 4 2.22 -2.15 5.14
CA HIS A 4 1.07 -2.18 6.00
C HIS A 4 0.43 -3.55 5.89
N LYS A 5 0.00 -4.08 7.00
CA LYS A 5 -0.68 -5.36 6.97
C LYS A 5 -2.14 -5.15 7.22
N SER A 6 -2.96 -5.81 6.45
CA SER A 6 -4.39 -5.68 6.57
C SER A 6 -5.02 -7.05 6.66
N LYS A 7 -6.16 -7.12 7.29
CA LYS A 7 -6.82 -8.40 7.45
C LYS A 7 -7.72 -8.72 6.29
N ASN A 8 -8.17 -7.73 5.57
CA ASN A 8 -9.02 -8.02 4.45
C ASN A 8 -8.64 -7.15 3.27
N LYS A 9 -9.17 -7.50 2.14
CA LYS A 9 -8.85 -6.83 0.91
C LYS A 9 -9.28 -5.37 0.91
N ALA A 10 -10.44 -5.11 1.45
CA ALA A 10 -10.95 -3.75 1.46
C ALA A 10 -10.00 -2.81 2.21
N ALA A 11 -9.51 -3.26 3.36
CA ALA A 11 -8.59 -2.45 4.14
C ALA A 11 -7.30 -2.23 3.37
N ALA A 12 -6.81 -3.27 2.70
CA ALA A 12 -5.58 -3.16 1.93
C ALA A 12 -5.75 -2.15 0.80
N ARG A 13 -6.87 -2.21 0.12
CA ARG A 13 -7.12 -1.28 -0.98
C ARG A 13 -7.22 0.15 -0.48
N THR A 14 -7.84 0.34 0.66
CA THR A 14 -7.97 1.67 1.23
C THR A 14 -6.59 2.24 1.54
N ALA A 15 -5.73 1.42 2.14
CA ALA A 15 -4.38 1.86 2.46
C ALA A 15 -3.61 2.20 1.18
N ALA A 16 -3.75 1.37 0.16
CA ALA A 16 -3.06 1.61 -1.10
C ALA A 16 -3.56 2.90 -1.74
N THR A 17 -4.86 3.12 -1.71
CA THR A 17 -5.43 4.32 -2.30
C THR A 17 -4.93 5.56 -1.57
N SER A 18 -4.88 5.50 -0.25
CA SER A 18 -4.39 6.63 0.52
C SER A 18 -2.94 6.96 0.16
N ALA A 19 -2.12 5.93 0.01
CA ALA A 19 -0.74 6.14 -0.34
C ALA A 19 -0.63 6.78 -1.72
N ARG A 20 -1.45 6.33 -2.64
CA ARG A 20 -1.42 6.88 -3.99
C ARG A 20 -1.84 8.33 -4.03
N LYS A 21 -2.78 8.69 -3.18
CA LYS A 21 -3.22 10.06 -3.13
C LYS A 21 -2.10 10.98 -2.65
N LYS A 22 -1.18 10.43 -1.89
CA LYS A 22 -0.05 11.20 -1.42
C LYS A 22 1.09 11.19 -2.40
N GLY A 23 0.88 10.59 -3.55
CA GLY A 23 1.92 10.55 -4.56
C GLY A 23 2.93 9.43 -4.40
N MET A 24 2.54 8.38 -3.68
CA MET A 24 3.42 7.25 -3.49
C MET A 24 2.92 6.05 -4.27
N LYS A 25 3.78 5.09 -4.43
CA LYS A 25 3.40 3.87 -5.13
C LYS A 25 2.97 2.86 -4.08
N ALA A 26 1.94 2.13 -4.38
CA ALA A 26 1.44 1.13 -3.45
C ALA A 26 1.10 -0.14 -4.20
N SER A 27 1.40 -1.26 -3.58
CA SER A 27 1.09 -2.56 -4.16
C SER A 27 0.40 -3.40 -3.10
N VAL A 28 -0.56 -4.17 -3.50
CA VAL A 28 -1.30 -5.01 -2.59
C VAL A 28 -0.97 -6.47 -2.87
N PHE A 29 -0.59 -7.20 -1.84
CA PHE A 29 -0.28 -8.61 -1.98
C PHE A 29 -1.17 -9.44 -1.09
N LYS A 30 -1.51 -10.61 -1.54
CA LYS A 30 -2.30 -11.50 -0.72
C LYS A 30 -1.33 -12.39 0.02
N THR A 31 -1.51 -12.51 1.31
CA THR A 31 -0.64 -13.36 2.12
C THR A 31 -1.50 -14.35 2.88
N LYS A 32 -0.87 -15.29 3.53
CA LYS A 32 -1.59 -16.28 4.28
C LYS A 32 -2.32 -15.68 5.47
N LYS A 33 -1.80 -14.62 6.01
CA LYS A 33 -2.43 -13.99 7.14
C LYS A 33 -3.40 -12.90 6.77
N GLY A 34 -3.53 -12.64 5.50
CA GLY A 34 -4.41 -11.57 5.06
C GLY A 34 -3.82 -10.89 3.84
N TYR A 35 -3.66 -9.59 3.93
CA TYR A 35 -3.11 -8.84 2.81
C TYR A 35 -2.03 -7.89 3.29
N GLU A 36 -1.13 -7.57 2.42
CA GLU A 36 -0.07 -6.63 2.73
C GLU A 36 -0.05 -5.54 1.67
N VAL A 37 0.22 -4.34 2.09
CA VAL A 37 0.33 -3.23 1.17
C VAL A 37 1.74 -2.70 1.28
N SER A 38 2.46 -2.74 0.19
CA SER A 38 3.82 -2.23 0.16
C SER A 38 3.78 -0.83 -0.40
N VAL A 39 4.25 0.13 0.35
CA VAL A 39 4.24 1.52 -0.07
C VAL A 39 5.66 2.00 -0.28
N THR A 40 5.93 2.52 -1.47
CA THR A 40 7.25 3.04 -1.79
C THR A 40 7.11 4.51 -2.07
N ARG A 41 7.93 5.31 -1.45
CA ARG A 41 7.88 6.72 -1.67
C ARG A 41 8.37 7.05 -3.07
N LYS A 42 7.53 7.74 -3.80
CA LYS A 42 7.89 8.10 -5.14
C LYS A 42 8.74 9.35 -5.12
N LYS A 43 9.94 9.29 -5.65
CA LYS A 43 10.82 10.43 -5.67
C LYS A 43 10.35 11.41 -6.69
N LYS A 44 10.09 12.62 -6.30
CA LYS A 44 9.68 13.61 -7.21
C LYS A 44 10.83 14.29 -7.78
N LYS A 45 11.01 14.39 -8.95
CA LYS A 45 12.13 14.99 -9.52
C LYS A 45 11.84 16.29 -9.81
N ARG A 46 11.99 17.15 -9.67
CA ARG A 46 11.68 18.37 -10.03
C ARG A 46 11.99 18.75 -10.71
#